data_af8db05cdefa6af4a033a00c38e254d4
#
_entry.id   af8db05cdefa6af4a033a00c38e254d4
#
_cell.length_a   1.000
_cell.length_b   1.000
_cell.length_c   1.000
_cell.angle_alpha   90.00
_cell.angle_beta   90.00
_cell.angle_gamma   90.00
#
_symmetry.space_group_name_H-M   'P 1'
#
loop_
_entity.id
_entity.type
_entity.pdbx_description
1 polymer ?
#
loop_
_entity_poly.entity_id
_entity_poly.type
_entity_poly.pdbx_seq_one_letter_code
_entity_poly.pdbx_strand_id
1 'polypeptide(L)'
;MPTPQRRRLLTLLGGAVLWPVHLAAQPSAPPWREALGAVQPLGEGVFRWFGLSVYTARLWSGQRPFNPDAPFALELTYHLGIRRAQFINTSADEMQRLGTLAPDAPQLLRWRTLMAEAFTDVEAGDQLVGVYLPGQGARFYNRSRRLATLDDPAFAQAFFAIWLDPRTRDAALRRQLMGAAP
;
A
#
# COMPACT_ATOMS: atom_id res chain seq x y z
N MET A 1 7.14 79.30 -47.59
CA MET A 1 6.91 79.09 -46.12
C MET A 1 6.18 77.79 -45.99
N PRO A 2 6.87 76.69 -45.42
CA PRO A 2 6.23 75.40 -45.25
C PRO A 2 5.65 75.28 -43.83
N THR A 3 4.44 74.73 -43.74
CA THR A 3 3.67 74.45 -42.55
C THR A 3 4.22 73.18 -41.84
N PRO A 4 4.30 73.12 -40.49
CA PRO A 4 4.76 71.95 -39.80
C PRO A 4 3.67 70.91 -39.62
N GLN A 5 3.98 69.69 -40.06
CA GLN A 5 3.19 68.48 -39.77
C GLN A 5 3.28 68.03 -38.30
N ARG A 6 2.17 68.02 -37.60
CA ARG A 6 2.03 67.45 -36.25
C ARG A 6 2.02 65.92 -36.33
N ARG A 7 3.09 65.28 -35.89
CA ARG A 7 3.15 63.83 -35.64
C ARG A 7 2.37 63.52 -34.34
N ARG A 8 1.26 62.80 -34.49
CA ARG A 8 0.54 62.22 -33.35
C ARG A 8 1.27 60.92 -32.94
N LEU A 9 1.85 60.90 -31.74
CA LEU A 9 2.30 59.69 -31.11
C LEU A 9 1.09 58.90 -30.58
N LEU A 10 0.87 57.72 -31.13
CA LEU A 10 -0.07 56.73 -30.58
C LEU A 10 0.66 55.89 -29.55
N THR A 11 0.36 56.10 -28.27
CA THR A 11 0.85 55.30 -27.14
C THR A 11 -0.04 54.07 -27.08
N LEU A 12 0.48 52.90 -27.47
CA LEU A 12 -0.13 51.60 -27.27
C LEU A 12 0.10 51.17 -25.80
N LEU A 13 -0.93 51.23 -24.97
CA LEU A 13 -1.00 50.62 -23.67
C LEU A 13 -1.20 49.09 -23.85
N GLY A 14 -0.12 48.32 -23.74
CA GLY A 14 -0.16 46.89 -23.69
C GLY A 14 -0.66 46.43 -22.33
N GLY A 15 -1.94 46.03 -22.23
CA GLY A 15 -2.52 45.40 -21.06
C GLY A 15 -1.97 43.97 -20.91
N ALA A 16 -1.09 43.73 -19.92
CA ALA A 16 -0.70 42.37 -19.57
C ALA A 16 -1.85 41.67 -18.85
N VAL A 17 -2.50 40.75 -19.53
CA VAL A 17 -3.53 39.87 -18.96
C VAL A 17 -2.76 38.80 -18.11
N LEU A 18 -2.73 38.98 -16.81
CA LEU A 18 -2.27 37.96 -15.86
C LEU A 18 -3.32 36.85 -15.77
N TRP A 19 -3.08 35.75 -16.44
CA TRP A 19 -3.89 34.54 -16.25
C TRP A 19 -3.52 33.93 -14.89
N PRO A 20 -4.50 33.60 -14.03
CA PRO A 20 -4.21 32.90 -12.78
C PRO A 20 -3.70 31.49 -13.11
N VAL A 21 -2.43 31.24 -12.80
CA VAL A 21 -1.87 29.88 -12.84
C VAL A 21 -2.53 29.10 -11.68
N HIS A 22 -3.52 28.29 -12.00
CA HIS A 22 -4.05 27.32 -11.03
C HIS A 22 -2.96 26.29 -10.76
N LEU A 23 -2.25 26.45 -9.66
CA LEU A 23 -1.37 25.44 -9.13
C LEU A 23 -2.25 24.25 -8.72
N ALA A 24 -2.38 23.26 -9.61
CA ALA A 24 -3.03 22.00 -9.26
C ALA A 24 -2.22 21.39 -8.11
N ALA A 25 -2.84 21.24 -6.95
CA ALA A 25 -2.23 20.54 -5.81
C ALA A 25 -1.83 19.15 -6.29
N GLN A 26 -0.54 18.84 -6.26
CA GLN A 26 -0.05 17.50 -6.59
C GLN A 26 -0.64 16.54 -5.55
N PRO A 27 -1.18 15.38 -5.96
CA PRO A 27 -1.66 14.40 -5.00
C PRO A 27 -0.49 14.03 -4.08
N SER A 28 -0.65 14.28 -2.79
CA SER A 28 0.35 13.91 -1.79
C SER A 28 0.60 12.42 -1.85
N ALA A 29 1.86 12.00 -1.71
CA ALA A 29 2.22 10.59 -1.68
C ALA A 29 1.41 9.87 -0.58
N PRO A 30 0.99 8.62 -0.80
CA PRO A 30 0.28 7.86 0.23
C PRO A 30 1.06 7.83 1.55
N PRO A 31 0.40 7.96 2.71
CA PRO A 31 1.07 8.12 4.02
C PRO A 31 2.05 7.00 4.37
N TRP A 32 1.84 5.78 3.86
CA TRP A 32 2.72 4.65 4.13
C TRP A 32 4.09 4.75 3.43
N ARG A 33 4.22 5.54 2.35
CA ARG A 33 5.50 5.72 1.63
C ARG A 33 6.53 6.46 2.47
N GLU A 34 6.12 7.33 3.37
CA GLU A 34 7.02 8.04 4.28
C GLU A 34 7.80 7.07 5.19
N ALA A 35 7.21 5.91 5.50
CA ALA A 35 7.84 4.89 6.34
C ALA A 35 8.92 4.07 5.63
N LEU A 36 8.97 4.09 4.28
CA LEU A 36 9.82 3.21 3.47
C LEU A 36 10.87 3.96 2.65
N GLY A 37 10.72 5.27 2.46
CA GLY A 37 11.57 6.02 1.52
C GLY A 37 11.26 5.66 0.05
N ALA A 38 12.30 5.56 -0.77
CA ALA A 38 12.16 5.29 -2.21
C ALA A 38 11.87 3.80 -2.46
N VAL A 39 10.60 3.48 -2.75
CA VAL A 39 10.15 2.13 -3.14
C VAL A 39 9.44 2.16 -4.48
N GLN A 40 9.52 1.04 -5.20
CA GLN A 40 8.84 0.82 -6.47
C GLN A 40 7.98 -0.45 -6.41
N PRO A 41 6.92 -0.56 -7.24
CA PRO A 41 6.19 -1.81 -7.34
C PRO A 41 7.11 -2.89 -7.89
N LEU A 42 7.23 -3.99 -7.17
CA LEU A 42 8.01 -5.15 -7.59
C LEU A 42 7.15 -6.06 -8.47
N GLY A 43 5.94 -6.34 -8.04
CA GLY A 43 4.98 -7.15 -8.77
C GLY A 43 3.56 -7.01 -8.22
N GLU A 44 2.60 -7.53 -8.98
CA GLU A 44 1.17 -7.46 -8.67
C GLU A 44 0.47 -8.72 -9.13
N GLY A 45 -0.56 -9.14 -8.40
CA GLY A 45 -1.42 -10.24 -8.78
C GLY A 45 -2.77 -10.19 -8.09
N VAL A 46 -3.71 -11.00 -8.59
CA VAL A 46 -5.08 -11.07 -8.07
C VAL A 46 -5.27 -12.38 -7.32
N PHE A 47 -5.59 -12.27 -6.03
CA PHE A 47 -6.05 -13.42 -5.26
C PHE A 47 -7.48 -13.78 -5.63
N ARG A 48 -7.71 -15.06 -5.94
CA ARG A 48 -9.03 -15.59 -6.27
C ARG A 48 -9.39 -16.73 -5.32
N TRP A 49 -10.67 -16.73 -4.92
CA TRP A 49 -11.22 -17.80 -4.12
C TRP A 49 -12.49 -18.33 -4.79
N PHE A 50 -12.51 -19.61 -5.13
CA PHE A 50 -13.59 -20.23 -5.93
C PHE A 50 -13.98 -19.42 -7.18
N GLY A 51 -12.98 -18.91 -7.91
CA GLY A 51 -13.19 -18.11 -9.11
C GLY A 51 -13.53 -16.63 -8.89
N LEU A 52 -13.89 -16.23 -7.67
CA LEU A 52 -14.16 -14.83 -7.31
C LEU A 52 -12.87 -14.09 -7.03
N SER A 53 -12.68 -12.92 -7.63
CA SER A 53 -11.58 -12.02 -7.28
C SER A 53 -11.84 -11.40 -5.92
N VAL A 54 -10.95 -11.67 -4.97
CA VAL A 54 -11.08 -11.19 -3.58
C VAL A 54 -10.35 -9.87 -3.39
N TYR A 55 -9.10 -9.79 -3.83
CA TYR A 55 -8.29 -8.58 -3.83
C TYR A 55 -7.19 -8.63 -4.90
N THR A 56 -6.71 -7.46 -5.29
CA THR A 56 -5.43 -7.30 -5.96
C THR A 56 -4.37 -7.02 -4.91
N ALA A 57 -3.28 -7.78 -4.93
CA ALA A 57 -2.11 -7.57 -4.07
C ALA A 57 -0.97 -6.97 -4.89
N ARG A 58 -0.26 -5.97 -4.32
CA ARG A 58 0.92 -5.36 -4.92
C ARG A 58 2.04 -5.29 -3.90
N LEU A 59 3.22 -5.79 -4.27
CA LEU A 59 4.41 -5.73 -3.44
C LEU A 59 5.27 -4.52 -3.85
N TRP A 60 5.66 -3.73 -2.85
CA TRP A 60 6.52 -2.56 -3.01
C TRP A 60 7.84 -2.79 -2.30
N SER A 61 8.95 -2.58 -2.98
CA SER A 61 10.30 -2.78 -2.44
C SER A 61 11.28 -1.75 -2.97
N GLY A 62 12.27 -1.40 -2.15
CA GLY A 62 13.43 -0.61 -2.58
C GLY A 62 14.51 -1.44 -3.26
N GLN A 63 14.37 -2.78 -3.30
CA GLN A 63 15.39 -3.70 -3.80
C GLN A 63 14.85 -4.64 -4.88
N ARG A 64 15.66 -4.90 -5.89
CA ARG A 64 15.49 -5.95 -6.90
C ARG A 64 16.81 -6.73 -7.03
N PRO A 65 16.80 -8.06 -6.84
CA PRO A 65 15.67 -8.93 -6.47
C PRO A 65 15.11 -8.60 -5.07
N PHE A 66 13.90 -9.11 -4.79
CA PHE A 66 13.25 -8.93 -3.50
C PHE A 66 14.12 -9.49 -2.36
N ASN A 67 14.29 -8.66 -1.32
CA ASN A 67 14.97 -9.08 -0.08
C ASN A 67 13.94 -9.05 1.07
N PRO A 68 13.58 -10.20 1.66
CA PRO A 68 12.61 -10.27 2.75
C PRO A 68 13.13 -9.65 4.07
N ASP A 69 14.44 -9.44 4.19
CA ASP A 69 15.07 -8.83 5.37
C ASP A 69 15.18 -7.30 5.26
N ALA A 70 14.75 -6.73 4.14
CA ALA A 70 14.67 -5.29 3.94
C ALA A 70 13.24 -4.78 4.17
N PRO A 71 13.04 -3.48 4.44
CA PRO A 71 11.69 -2.90 4.51
C PRO A 71 10.94 -3.03 3.18
N PHE A 72 9.65 -3.36 3.26
CA PHE A 72 8.75 -3.43 2.10
C PHE A 72 7.31 -3.10 2.50
N ALA A 73 6.43 -2.91 1.52
CA ALA A 73 4.99 -2.84 1.74
C ALA A 73 4.23 -3.84 0.87
N LEU A 74 3.17 -4.39 1.43
CA LEU A 74 2.16 -5.16 0.73
C LEU A 74 0.85 -4.39 0.74
N GLU A 75 0.40 -4.00 -0.44
CA GLU A 75 -0.84 -3.26 -0.67
C GLU A 75 -1.91 -4.22 -1.16
N LEU A 76 -3.06 -4.24 -0.51
CA LEU A 76 -4.23 -5.00 -0.90
C LEU A 76 -5.34 -4.03 -1.28
N THR A 77 -5.90 -4.18 -2.49
CA THR A 77 -7.10 -3.48 -2.93
C THR A 77 -8.22 -4.50 -3.08
N TYR A 78 -9.26 -4.38 -2.27
CA TYR A 78 -10.34 -5.36 -2.18
C TYR A 78 -11.34 -5.21 -3.32
N HIS A 79 -11.86 -6.34 -3.81
CA HIS A 79 -12.91 -6.40 -4.84
C HIS A 79 -14.29 -6.74 -4.27
N LEU A 80 -14.33 -7.16 -3.01
CA LEU A 80 -15.57 -7.49 -2.30
C LEU A 80 -15.43 -7.15 -0.81
N GLY A 81 -16.54 -7.09 -0.10
CA GLY A 81 -16.57 -6.84 1.34
C GLY A 81 -16.06 -8.03 2.14
N ILE A 82 -15.22 -7.76 3.13
CA ILE A 82 -14.73 -8.75 4.09
C ILE A 82 -14.91 -8.21 5.50
N ARG A 83 -15.54 -8.97 6.36
CA ARG A 83 -15.67 -8.59 7.77
C ARG A 83 -14.34 -8.77 8.49
N ARG A 84 -14.01 -7.83 9.38
CA ARG A 84 -12.81 -7.86 10.22
C ARG A 84 -12.58 -9.22 10.89
N ALA A 85 -13.62 -9.80 11.46
CA ALA A 85 -13.54 -11.11 12.14
C ALA A 85 -13.10 -12.23 11.18
N GLN A 86 -13.61 -12.24 9.94
CA GLN A 86 -13.20 -13.21 8.91
C GLN A 86 -11.73 -13.00 8.52
N PHE A 87 -11.32 -11.74 8.36
CA PHE A 87 -9.93 -11.41 8.04
C PHE A 87 -8.96 -11.90 9.12
N ILE A 88 -9.28 -11.64 10.41
CA ILE A 88 -8.47 -12.11 11.54
C ILE A 88 -8.40 -13.64 11.58
N ASN A 89 -9.53 -14.33 11.43
CA ASN A 89 -9.58 -15.79 11.46
C ASN A 89 -8.74 -16.39 10.34
N THR A 90 -8.94 -15.95 9.10
CA THR A 90 -8.17 -16.45 7.94
C THR A 90 -6.67 -16.20 8.11
N SER A 91 -6.27 -15.02 8.59
CA SER A 91 -4.86 -14.71 8.83
C SER A 91 -4.25 -15.62 9.91
N ALA A 92 -4.97 -15.83 11.02
CA ALA A 92 -4.52 -16.72 12.09
C ALA A 92 -4.38 -18.17 11.61
N ASP A 93 -5.36 -18.68 10.85
CA ASP A 93 -5.35 -20.03 10.29
C ASP A 93 -4.15 -20.22 9.31
N GLU A 94 -3.84 -19.21 8.51
CA GLU A 94 -2.67 -19.26 7.61
C GLU A 94 -1.34 -19.22 8.37
N MET A 95 -1.22 -18.41 9.41
CA MET A 95 -0.02 -18.39 10.27
C MET A 95 0.21 -19.76 10.93
N GLN A 96 -0.86 -20.39 11.43
CA GLN A 96 -0.79 -21.75 11.99
C GLN A 96 -0.36 -22.78 10.93
N ARG A 97 -0.99 -22.74 9.77
CA ARG A 97 -0.68 -23.66 8.67
C ARG A 97 0.78 -23.57 8.22
N LEU A 98 1.34 -22.37 8.19
CA LEU A 98 2.74 -22.13 7.84
C LEU A 98 3.72 -22.59 8.94
N GLY A 99 3.21 -22.98 10.12
CA GLY A 99 4.03 -23.44 11.24
C GLY A 99 4.71 -22.30 11.98
N THR A 100 4.23 -21.07 11.81
CA THR A 100 4.75 -19.89 12.53
C THR A 100 4.23 -19.82 13.96
N LEU A 101 3.15 -20.56 14.28
CA LEU A 101 2.56 -20.68 15.61
C LEU A 101 1.98 -22.08 15.83
N ALA A 102 2.14 -22.59 17.06
CA ALA A 102 1.35 -23.74 17.49
C ALA A 102 -0.13 -23.35 17.67
N PRO A 103 -1.08 -24.29 17.46
CA PRO A 103 -2.52 -23.99 17.54
C PRO A 103 -2.98 -23.44 18.89
N ASP A 104 -2.32 -23.87 19.98
CA ASP A 104 -2.62 -23.53 21.37
C ASP A 104 -1.66 -22.46 21.95
N ALA A 105 -0.81 -21.85 21.10
CA ALA A 105 0.15 -20.87 21.57
C ALA A 105 -0.54 -19.64 22.14
N PRO A 106 -0.24 -19.18 23.38
CA PRO A 106 -0.77 -17.95 23.95
C PRO A 106 -0.52 -16.72 23.06
N GLN A 107 0.53 -16.76 22.26
CA GLN A 107 0.90 -15.75 21.28
C GLN A 107 -0.17 -15.57 20.20
N LEU A 108 -0.90 -16.62 19.82
CA LEU A 108 -1.97 -16.52 18.84
C LEU A 108 -3.12 -15.63 19.33
N LEU A 109 -3.51 -15.74 20.61
CA LEU A 109 -4.54 -14.87 21.20
C LEU A 109 -4.09 -13.41 21.18
N ARG A 110 -2.85 -13.14 21.57
CA ARG A 110 -2.25 -11.80 21.48
C ARG A 110 -2.26 -11.27 20.05
N TRP A 111 -1.86 -12.06 19.07
CA TRP A 111 -1.83 -11.64 17.67
C TRP A 111 -3.23 -11.40 17.11
N ARG A 112 -4.24 -12.17 17.52
CA ARG A 112 -5.65 -11.88 17.19
C ARG A 112 -6.09 -10.52 17.74
N THR A 113 -5.68 -10.16 18.96
CA THR A 113 -5.95 -8.83 19.53
C THR A 113 -5.27 -7.73 18.74
N LEU A 114 -3.98 -7.88 18.41
CA LEU A 114 -3.26 -6.91 17.59
C LEU A 114 -3.92 -6.71 16.22
N MET A 115 -4.34 -7.79 15.56
CA MET A 115 -5.07 -7.71 14.30
C MET A 115 -6.42 -7.00 14.46
N ALA A 116 -7.13 -7.20 15.58
CA ALA A 116 -8.40 -6.54 15.85
C ALA A 116 -8.25 -5.02 16.06
N GLU A 117 -7.10 -4.57 16.53
CA GLU A 117 -6.76 -3.15 16.63
C GLU A 117 -6.38 -2.54 15.27
N ALA A 118 -5.69 -3.34 14.43
CA ALA A 118 -5.17 -2.88 13.14
C ALA A 118 -6.21 -2.89 12.01
N PHE A 119 -7.19 -3.82 12.05
CA PHE A 119 -8.09 -4.07 10.93
C PHE A 119 -9.50 -3.59 11.22
N THR A 120 -10.19 -3.20 10.14
CA THR A 120 -11.62 -2.87 10.11
C THR A 120 -12.32 -3.78 9.10
N ASP A 121 -13.65 -3.72 9.06
CA ASP A 121 -14.39 -4.23 7.90
C ASP A 121 -13.92 -3.48 6.66
N VAL A 122 -13.88 -4.16 5.53
CA VAL A 122 -13.53 -3.58 4.23
C VAL A 122 -14.63 -3.84 3.22
N GLU A 123 -14.77 -2.94 2.27
CA GLU A 123 -15.70 -3.01 1.15
C GLU A 123 -14.93 -3.05 -0.19
N ALA A 124 -15.66 -3.29 -1.28
CA ALA A 124 -15.07 -3.24 -2.60
C ALA A 124 -14.50 -1.84 -2.88
N GLY A 125 -13.25 -1.78 -3.33
CA GLY A 125 -12.50 -0.54 -3.55
C GLY A 125 -11.66 -0.09 -2.36
N ASP A 126 -11.84 -0.64 -1.18
CA ASP A 126 -11.02 -0.31 -0.01
C ASP A 126 -9.59 -0.83 -0.18
N GLN A 127 -8.67 -0.16 0.52
CA GLN A 127 -7.26 -0.46 0.49
C GLN A 127 -6.71 -0.66 1.89
N LEU A 128 -5.94 -1.73 2.06
CA LEU A 128 -5.12 -1.97 3.24
C LEU A 128 -3.66 -2.11 2.81
N VAL A 129 -2.77 -1.37 3.45
CA VAL A 129 -1.33 -1.47 3.21
C VAL A 129 -0.64 -1.87 4.50
N GLY A 130 0.03 -3.01 4.47
CA GLY A 130 0.94 -3.44 5.51
C GLY A 130 2.38 -3.06 5.15
N VAL A 131 3.06 -2.33 6.03
CA VAL A 131 4.48 -2.00 5.92
C VAL A 131 5.25 -2.87 6.88
N TYR A 132 6.18 -3.65 6.35
CA TYR A 132 7.11 -4.47 7.12
C TYR A 132 8.37 -3.67 7.45
N LEU A 133 8.73 -3.63 8.73
CA LEU A 133 9.94 -2.99 9.24
C LEU A 133 10.77 -4.03 9.99
N PRO A 134 11.88 -4.51 9.42
CA PRO A 134 12.72 -5.54 10.02
C PRO A 134 13.15 -5.20 11.45
N GLY A 135 12.98 -6.13 12.38
CA GLY A 135 13.32 -5.95 13.78
C GLY A 135 12.43 -5.00 14.58
N GLN A 136 11.48 -4.29 13.92
CA GLN A 136 10.56 -3.37 14.57
C GLN A 136 9.13 -3.92 14.64
N GLY A 137 8.64 -4.52 13.54
CA GLY A 137 7.27 -4.99 13.45
C GLY A 137 6.57 -4.56 12.18
N ALA A 138 5.30 -4.15 12.27
CA ALA A 138 4.48 -3.74 11.13
C ALA A 138 3.71 -2.45 11.39
N ARG A 139 3.44 -1.70 10.31
CA ARG A 139 2.51 -0.55 10.32
C ARG A 139 1.43 -0.78 9.29
N PHE A 140 0.18 -0.52 9.67
CA PHE A 140 -0.97 -0.69 8.79
C PHE A 140 -1.60 0.65 8.45
N TYR A 141 -2.02 0.78 7.18
CA TYR A 141 -2.58 2.01 6.63
C TYR A 141 -3.80 1.69 5.76
N ASN A 142 -4.73 2.62 5.70
CA ASN A 142 -5.66 2.72 4.59
C ASN A 142 -5.18 3.82 3.61
N ARG A 143 -6.02 4.21 2.64
CA ARG A 143 -5.65 5.25 1.65
C ARG A 143 -5.26 6.59 2.28
N SER A 144 -5.84 6.93 3.43
CA SER A 144 -5.78 8.28 3.99
C SER A 144 -4.92 8.42 5.24
N ARG A 145 -4.77 7.33 6.03
CA ARG A 145 -4.08 7.41 7.31
C ARG A 145 -3.49 6.09 7.76
N ARG A 146 -2.62 6.17 8.75
CA ARG A 146 -2.17 5.02 9.53
C ARG A 146 -3.30 4.52 10.43
N LEU A 147 -3.53 3.22 10.43
CA LEU A 147 -4.52 2.53 11.26
C LEU A 147 -3.89 2.06 12.56
N ALA A 148 -2.73 1.40 12.48
CA ALA A 148 -2.04 0.85 13.64
C ALA A 148 -0.52 0.78 13.43
N THR A 149 0.20 0.73 14.56
CA THR A 149 1.61 0.34 14.64
C THR A 149 1.68 -0.86 15.58
N LEU A 150 2.21 -1.98 15.10
CA LEU A 150 2.36 -3.22 15.86
C LEU A 150 3.84 -3.50 16.03
N ASP A 151 4.36 -3.19 17.21
CA ASP A 151 5.78 -3.36 17.57
C ASP A 151 6.04 -4.81 18.01
N ASP A 152 5.80 -5.75 17.09
CA ASP A 152 6.01 -7.18 17.28
C ASP A 152 6.66 -7.75 16.00
N PRO A 153 7.99 -7.91 15.97
CA PRO A 153 8.71 -8.43 14.81
C PRO A 153 8.29 -9.86 14.42
N ALA A 154 7.96 -10.70 15.40
CA ALA A 154 7.55 -12.08 15.16
C ALA A 154 6.15 -12.11 14.50
N PHE A 155 5.23 -11.25 14.97
CA PHE A 155 3.95 -11.04 14.29
C PHE A 155 4.14 -10.61 12.84
N ALA A 156 4.96 -9.59 12.62
CA ALA A 156 5.17 -9.06 11.28
C ALA A 156 5.72 -10.13 10.32
N GLN A 157 6.73 -10.90 10.73
CA GLN A 157 7.25 -12.00 9.92
C GLN A 157 6.16 -13.03 9.60
N ALA A 158 5.41 -13.48 10.59
CA ALA A 158 4.35 -14.47 10.41
C ALA A 158 3.22 -13.95 9.51
N PHE A 159 2.84 -12.68 9.67
CA PHE A 159 1.76 -12.07 8.90
C PHE A 159 2.13 -11.96 7.41
N PHE A 160 3.28 -11.41 7.09
CA PHE A 160 3.70 -11.27 5.69
C PHE A 160 4.07 -12.60 5.04
N ALA A 161 4.44 -13.62 5.83
CA ALA A 161 4.66 -14.99 5.33
C ALA A 161 3.41 -15.57 4.65
N ILE A 162 2.20 -15.15 5.01
CA ILE A 162 0.94 -15.57 4.37
C ILE A 162 1.03 -15.45 2.84
N TRP A 163 1.67 -14.38 2.32
CA TRP A 163 1.83 -14.15 0.88
C TRP A 163 3.23 -14.52 0.36
N LEU A 164 4.26 -14.40 1.19
CA LEU A 164 5.65 -14.38 0.74
C LEU A 164 6.43 -15.67 1.03
N ASP A 165 5.95 -16.51 1.94
CA ASP A 165 6.56 -17.82 2.22
C ASP A 165 6.42 -18.73 0.99
N PRO A 166 7.45 -19.52 0.62
CA PRO A 166 7.34 -20.52 -0.45
C PRO A 166 6.18 -21.52 -0.29
N ARG A 167 5.71 -21.75 0.94
CA ARG A 167 4.62 -22.66 1.28
C ARG A 167 3.23 -21.96 1.28
N THR A 168 3.14 -20.70 0.84
CA THR A 168 1.84 -20.01 0.71
C THR A 168 0.85 -20.83 -0.11
N ARG A 169 -0.45 -20.69 0.17
CA ARG A 169 -1.51 -21.39 -0.60
C ARG A 169 -1.55 -20.98 -2.06
N ASP A 170 -1.23 -19.73 -2.36
CA ASP A 170 -1.23 -19.21 -3.73
C ASP A 170 0.21 -18.95 -4.22
N ALA A 171 0.88 -20.03 -4.63
CA ALA A 171 2.22 -19.94 -5.20
C ALA A 171 2.26 -19.11 -6.51
N ALA A 172 1.15 -19.03 -7.24
CA ALA A 172 1.04 -18.22 -8.45
C ALA A 172 1.05 -16.73 -8.11
N LEU A 173 0.20 -16.31 -7.16
CA LEU A 173 0.20 -14.93 -6.64
C LEU A 173 1.57 -14.55 -6.09
N ARG A 174 2.21 -15.44 -5.31
CA ARG A 174 3.55 -15.17 -4.79
C ARG A 174 4.55 -14.90 -5.91
N ARG A 175 4.57 -15.72 -6.99
CA ARG A 175 5.47 -15.48 -8.12
C ARG A 175 5.21 -14.13 -8.78
N GLN A 176 3.95 -13.76 -8.99
CA GLN A 176 3.56 -12.46 -9.54
C GLN A 176 4.04 -11.30 -8.64
N LEU A 177 3.87 -11.42 -7.32
CA LEU A 177 4.37 -10.42 -6.36
C LEU A 177 5.90 -10.26 -6.43
N MET A 178 6.63 -11.35 -6.68
CA MET A 178 8.09 -11.33 -6.86
C MET A 178 8.54 -10.79 -8.23
N GLY A 179 7.61 -10.30 -9.04
CA GLY A 179 7.90 -9.71 -10.35
C GLY A 179 8.03 -10.71 -11.50
N ALA A 180 7.60 -11.97 -11.32
CA ALA A 180 7.44 -12.88 -12.43
C ALA A 180 6.24 -12.47 -13.30
N ALA A 181 6.37 -12.62 -14.62
CA ALA A 181 5.24 -12.43 -15.51
C ALA A 181 4.10 -13.43 -15.17
N PRO A 182 2.83 -13.05 -15.39
CA PRO A 182 1.67 -13.90 -15.16
C PRO A 182 1.66 -15.18 -16.00
#